data_aa7ac342a2a2dda02c51bc56f7c4216b
#
_entry.id   aa7ac342a2a2dda02c51bc56f7c4216b
#
_cell.length_a   1.000
_cell.length_b   1.000
_cell.length_c   1.000
_cell.angle_alpha   90.00
_cell.angle_beta   90.00
_cell.angle_gamma   90.00
#
_symmetry.space_group_name_H-M   'P 1'
#
loop_
_entity.id
_entity.type
_entity.pdbx_description
1 polymer ?
#
loop_
_entity_poly.entity_id
_entity_poly.type
_entity_poly.pdbx_seq_one_letter_code
_entity_poly.pdbx_strand_id
1 'polypeptide(L)' 'MTIKEAAGIIGVSPLTIRVGLQRGLFPFGVAFKTKAGNKRYCYVLYPEKVREYLGGK' A
#
# COMPACT_ATOMS: atom_id res chain seq x y z
N MET A 1 6.08 -4.88 -6.58
CA MET A 1 4.70 -5.29 -6.24
C MET A 1 3.73 -4.13 -6.49
N THR A 2 2.59 -4.42 -7.07
CA THR A 2 1.57 -3.40 -7.31
C THR A 2 0.51 -3.45 -6.22
N ILE A 3 -0.27 -2.36 -6.14
CA ILE A 3 -1.39 -2.31 -5.19
C ILE A 3 -2.37 -3.43 -5.46
N LYS A 4 -2.63 -3.69 -6.74
CA LYS A 4 -3.57 -4.74 -7.13
C LYS A 4 -3.07 -6.12 -6.66
N GLU A 5 -1.78 -6.37 -6.80
CA GLU A 5 -1.20 -7.62 -6.33
C GLU A 5 -1.31 -7.74 -4.81
N ALA A 6 -0.94 -6.69 -4.11
CA ALA A 6 -1.02 -6.69 -2.65
C ALA A 6 -2.46 -6.89 -2.18
N ALA A 7 -3.41 -6.24 -2.83
CA ALA A 7 -4.82 -6.37 -2.48
C ALA A 7 -5.30 -7.81 -2.66
N GLY A 8 -4.88 -8.47 -3.74
CA GLY A 8 -5.23 -9.86 -3.96
C GLY A 8 -4.63 -10.80 -2.92
N ILE A 9 -3.39 -10.55 -2.54
CA ILE A 9 -2.71 -11.36 -1.54
C ILE A 9 -3.34 -11.19 -0.16
N ILE A 10 -3.61 -9.95 0.21
CA ILE A 10 -4.19 -9.64 1.52
C ILE A 10 -5.67 -9.98 1.59
N GLY A 11 -6.36 -9.91 0.46
CA GLY A 11 -7.78 -10.21 0.41
C GLY A 11 -8.66 -9.00 0.65
N VAL A 12 -8.20 -7.82 0.26
CA VAL A 12 -8.96 -6.58 0.35
C VAL A 12 -9.01 -5.91 -1.01
N SER A 13 -9.80 -4.86 -1.13
CA SER A 13 -9.90 -4.15 -2.39
C SER A 13 -8.67 -3.23 -2.58
N PRO A 14 -8.28 -2.95 -3.83
CA PRO A 14 -7.19 -2.01 -4.08
C PRO A 14 -7.44 -0.64 -3.48
N LEU A 15 -8.69 -0.20 -3.46
CA LEU A 15 -9.03 1.09 -2.84
C LEU A 15 -8.70 1.09 -1.36
N THR A 16 -8.96 -0.01 -0.68
CA THR A 16 -8.64 -0.14 0.74
C THR A 16 -7.16 0.03 0.98
N ILE A 17 -6.32 -0.57 0.12
CA ILE A 17 -4.87 -0.42 0.23
C ILE A 17 -4.48 1.04 0.04
N ARG A 18 -4.99 1.69 -1.00
CA ARG A 18 -4.66 3.08 -1.29
C ARG A 18 -5.01 4.00 -0.12
N VAL A 19 -6.21 3.89 0.37
CA VAL A 19 -6.66 4.73 1.48
C VAL A 19 -5.84 4.45 2.74
N GLY A 20 -5.58 3.18 3.02
CA GLY A 20 -4.79 2.81 4.18
C GLY A 20 -3.37 3.36 4.13
N LEU A 21 -2.74 3.30 2.95
CA LEU A 21 -1.40 3.84 2.78
C LEU A 21 -1.38 5.35 2.93
N GLN A 22 -2.38 6.03 2.40
CA GLN A 22 -2.48 7.48 2.53
C GLN A 22 -2.62 7.91 3.98
N ARG A 23 -3.26 7.10 4.79
CA ARG A 23 -3.46 7.37 6.21
C ARG A 23 -2.38 6.78 7.09
N GLY A 24 -1.45 6.06 6.50
CA GLY A 24 -0.38 5.42 7.27
C GLY A 24 -0.85 4.27 8.13
N LEU A 25 -1.93 3.61 7.74
CA LEU A 25 -2.48 2.49 8.51
C LEU A 25 -1.73 1.19 8.29
N PHE A 26 -1.04 1.06 7.16
CA PHE A 26 -0.34 -0.18 6.82
C PHE A 26 1.17 0.01 6.93
N PRO A 27 1.87 -0.94 7.55
CA PRO A 27 3.32 -0.85 7.69
C PRO A 27 4.11 -1.35 6.48
N PHE A 28 3.41 -1.93 5.49
CA PHE A 28 4.09 -2.57 4.38
C PHE A 28 4.29 -1.67 3.16
N GLY A 29 3.98 -0.40 3.29
CA GLY A 29 4.17 0.51 2.17
C GLY A 29 3.98 1.94 2.60
N VAL A 30 4.20 2.85 1.64
CA VAL A 30 4.02 4.27 1.87
C VAL A 30 3.32 4.89 0.66
N ALA A 31 2.67 6.02 0.89
CA ALA A 31 2.06 6.80 -0.17
C ALA A 31 2.57 8.23 -0.07
N PHE A 32 2.90 8.82 -1.21
CA PHE A 32 3.39 10.19 -1.23
C PHE A 32 3.02 10.86 -2.56
N LYS A 33 3.01 12.17 -2.55
CA LYS A 33 2.77 12.96 -3.74
C LYS A 33 4.10 13.33 -4.38
N THR A 34 4.19 13.18 -5.69
CA THR A 34 5.43 13.45 -6.41
C THR A 34 5.68 14.95 -6.61
N LYS A 35 4.61 15.74 -6.70
CA LYS A 35 4.74 17.19 -6.92
C LYS A 35 3.65 17.91 -6.16
N ALA A 36 3.99 19.10 -5.70
CA ALA A 36 3.00 19.98 -5.07
C ALA A 36 1.91 20.33 -6.08
N GLY A 37 0.67 20.30 -5.64
CA GLY A 37 -0.46 20.59 -6.49
C GLY A 37 -0.93 19.44 -7.35
N ASN A 38 -0.18 18.35 -7.40
CA ASN A 38 -0.57 17.16 -8.14
C ASN A 38 -1.45 16.30 -7.24
N LYS A 39 -2.56 15.83 -7.78
CA LYS A 39 -3.49 14.99 -7.03
C LYS A 39 -3.13 13.53 -7.04
N ARG A 40 -2.11 13.16 -7.80
CA ARG A 40 -1.68 11.77 -7.90
C ARG A 40 -0.76 11.39 -6.75
N TYR A 41 -1.03 10.24 -6.17
CA TYR A 41 -0.16 9.64 -5.18
C TYR A 41 0.69 8.57 -5.82
N CYS A 42 1.93 8.47 -5.38
CA CYS A 42 2.77 7.35 -5.70
C CYS A 42 2.75 6.40 -4.53
N TYR A 43 2.66 5.12 -4.81
CA TYR A 43 2.59 4.09 -3.78
C TYR A 43 3.79 3.17 -3.92
N VAL A 44 4.49 2.97 -2.82
CA VAL A 44 5.62 2.05 -2.77
C VAL A 44 5.26 0.94 -1.79
N LEU A 45 5.33 -0.29 -2.25
CA LEU A 45 5.02 -1.45 -1.42
C LEU A 45 6.29 -2.27 -1.24
N TYR A 46 6.46 -2.79 -0.05
CA TYR A 46 7.60 -3.62 0.30
C TYR A 46 7.13 -5.07 0.39
N PRO A 47 7.49 -5.93 -0.59
CA PRO A 47 6.99 -7.32 -0.63
C PRO A 47 7.27 -8.08 0.65
N GLU A 48 8.45 -7.89 1.24
CA GLU A 48 8.80 -8.54 2.48
C GLU A 48 7.87 -8.14 3.61
N LYS A 49 7.55 -6.85 3.68
CA LYS A 49 6.65 -6.35 4.71
C LYS A 49 5.23 -6.86 4.52
N VAL A 50 4.81 -6.99 3.27
CA VAL A 50 3.49 -7.55 2.97
C VAL A 50 3.41 -8.98 3.46
N ARG A 51 4.45 -9.77 3.23
CA ARG A 51 4.51 -11.16 3.69
C ARG A 51 4.47 -11.24 5.21
N GLU A 52 5.23 -10.38 5.88
CA GLU A 52 5.24 -10.34 7.34
C GLU A 52 3.85 -9.99 7.89
N TYR A 53 3.19 -9.05 7.25
CA TYR A 53 1.85 -8.65 7.65
C TYR A 53 0.88 -9.80 7.56
N LEU A 54 0.93 -10.56 6.48
CA LEU A 54 0.05 -11.70 6.24
C LEU A 54 0.38 -12.89 7.14
N GLY A 55 1.65 -13.15 7.30
CA GLY A 55 2.10 -14.30 8.05
C GLY A 55 1.94 -14.14 9.55
N GLY A 56 1.72 -12.94 10.04
CA GLY A 56 1.63 -12.69 11.45
C GLY A 56 2.94 -12.91 12.18
N LYS A 57 3.99 -12.94 11.45
CA LYS A 57 5.30 -13.26 12.00
C LYS A 57 6.37 -12.44 11.34
#